data_10b2fa1856fc2cc27d29f5ddca6b5498
#
_entry.id   10b2fa1856fc2cc27d29f5ddca6b5498
#
_cell.length_a   1.000
_cell.length_b   1.000
_cell.length_c   1.000
_cell.angle_alpha   90.00
_cell.angle_beta   90.00
_cell.angle_gamma   90.00
#
_symmetry.space_group_name_H-M   'P 1'
#
loop_
_entity.id
_entity.type
_entity.pdbx_description
1 polymer ?
#
loop_
_entity_poly.entity_id
_entity_poly.type
_entity_poly.pdbx_seq_one_letter_code
_entity_poly.pdbx_strand_id
1 'polypeptide(L)'
;RKDNFDTNRQLGGISGFPKREESEFDTFGVGHSSTAISAALGMAIASNLNGNLDKNHIAVVGDASIASGMAFEGLNHAGVTDANLLVILNDNAIGIDPSVGALKNYLTSVKEGKNPRQNNMIKSLNFDYSGPIDGHDIFAVIKELRRLKNTKGPKFLHLITTKGKGLEQAEKDQVKYHAPGKFDKLTGEIIFTSEENLPPKFQDVFGLTLLELAGKNEKIIGITPAMPSGSSLKFMMDAFPKRAFDVGIAEQHAVTLSAGMATQGMIVYCNIYSTFLQRAYDQLIHDVALQNLPVIFCLDRAGLVGEDGATHHGVFDLAYLRCIPNMIIYSPMNEIELRNILYTAQLGLNHPIAIRYPRGRGEIMDWKKPFEKIEIGKAKLLKKGSRIAILSNGFIGTNVIPALAEIKNPHDFAHYDFSFVKPLDENLLHEIFKTFENIITLENGTIKGGFGSSIIEFASTNGYLIPIKTLGIPDEFIEQGTVEELQKYSKIDPKSLKNTFESY
;
A
#
# COMPACT_ATOMS: atom_id res chain seq x y z
N ARG A 1 -26.63 -7.72 -4.85
CA ARG A 1 -25.68 -6.63 -5.13
C ARG A 1 -26.07 -5.74 -6.30
N LYS A 2 -26.77 -6.27 -7.34
CA LYS A 2 -27.11 -5.48 -8.52
C LYS A 2 -27.84 -4.17 -8.17
N ASP A 3 -28.78 -4.23 -7.24
CA ASP A 3 -29.62 -3.10 -6.86
C ASP A 3 -28.88 -2.06 -5.99
N ASN A 4 -27.74 -2.42 -5.41
CA ASN A 4 -26.93 -1.56 -4.55
C ASN A 4 -25.56 -1.25 -5.19
N PHE A 5 -25.37 -1.55 -6.49
CA PHE A 5 -24.07 -1.44 -7.12
C PHE A 5 -23.60 0.02 -7.26
N ASP A 6 -24.50 0.97 -7.26
CA ASP A 6 -24.25 2.40 -7.23
C ASP A 6 -23.60 2.89 -5.92
N THR A 7 -23.67 2.08 -4.84
CA THR A 7 -23.03 2.36 -3.56
C THR A 7 -21.59 1.81 -3.46
N ASN A 8 -21.06 1.25 -4.56
CA ASN A 8 -19.72 0.64 -4.56
C ASN A 8 -18.65 1.64 -4.10
N ARG A 9 -17.80 1.21 -3.16
CA ARG A 9 -16.71 1.99 -2.56
C ARG A 9 -17.15 3.22 -1.73
N GLN A 10 -18.44 3.33 -1.40
CA GLN A 10 -18.97 4.39 -0.54
C GLN A 10 -19.10 3.88 0.90
N LEU A 11 -19.10 4.79 1.87
CA LEU A 11 -19.31 4.46 3.28
C LEU A 11 -20.68 3.80 3.48
N GLY A 12 -20.70 2.62 4.13
CA GLY A 12 -21.90 1.81 4.31
C GLY A 12 -22.43 1.13 3.04
N GLY A 13 -21.73 1.28 1.92
CA GLY A 13 -22.03 0.62 0.65
C GLY A 13 -21.25 -0.66 0.41
N ILE A 14 -21.22 -1.12 -0.85
CA ILE A 14 -20.50 -2.33 -1.24
C ILE A 14 -19.00 -2.07 -1.29
N SER A 15 -18.20 -3.02 -0.79
CA SER A 15 -16.74 -3.01 -0.91
C SER A 15 -16.26 -3.04 -2.37
N GLY A 16 -15.15 -2.41 -2.65
CA GLY A 16 -14.49 -2.48 -3.96
C GLY A 16 -13.86 -3.84 -4.27
N PHE A 17 -13.82 -4.75 -3.29
CA PHE A 17 -13.23 -6.07 -3.38
C PHE A 17 -14.19 -7.14 -2.83
N PRO A 18 -14.09 -8.41 -3.28
CA PRO A 18 -14.90 -9.50 -2.72
C PRO A 18 -14.76 -9.60 -1.19
N LYS A 19 -15.89 -9.63 -0.50
CA LYS A 19 -15.98 -9.65 0.97
C LYS A 19 -17.02 -10.70 1.39
N ARG A 20 -16.63 -11.64 2.26
CA ARG A 20 -17.45 -12.78 2.66
C ARG A 20 -18.79 -12.39 3.31
N GLU A 21 -18.79 -11.28 4.03
CA GLU A 21 -19.99 -10.78 4.72
C GLU A 21 -21.03 -10.17 3.77
N GLU A 22 -20.63 -9.82 2.54
CA GLU A 22 -21.53 -9.19 1.57
C GLU A 22 -22.30 -10.20 0.70
N SER A 23 -21.79 -11.43 0.56
CA SER A 23 -22.45 -12.44 -0.28
C SER A 23 -21.99 -13.85 0.05
N GLU A 24 -22.92 -14.82 0.01
CA GLU A 24 -22.62 -16.24 0.07
C GLU A 24 -21.73 -16.73 -1.09
N PHE A 25 -21.69 -16.00 -2.20
CA PHE A 25 -20.83 -16.28 -3.35
C PHE A 25 -19.40 -15.78 -3.20
N ASP A 26 -19.11 -14.95 -2.20
CA ASP A 26 -17.77 -14.50 -1.88
C ASP A 26 -17.11 -15.47 -0.87
N THR A 27 -16.69 -16.61 -1.36
CA THR A 27 -16.17 -17.69 -0.51
C THR A 27 -14.87 -17.30 0.24
N PHE A 28 -14.13 -16.32 -0.29
CA PHE A 28 -12.91 -15.80 0.30
C PHE A 28 -12.75 -14.30 0.00
N GLY A 29 -12.39 -13.50 1.02
CA GLY A 29 -12.08 -12.08 0.86
C GLY A 29 -10.75 -11.89 0.16
N VAL A 30 -10.68 -10.94 -0.78
CA VAL A 30 -9.45 -10.60 -1.49
C VAL A 30 -9.29 -9.08 -1.58
N GLY A 31 -8.08 -8.62 -1.86
CA GLY A 31 -7.70 -7.22 -2.04
C GLY A 31 -6.24 -7.15 -2.43
N HIS A 32 -5.38 -7.84 -1.67
CA HIS A 32 -4.00 -8.11 -2.08
C HIS A 32 -3.95 -9.27 -3.06
N SER A 33 -3.19 -9.13 -4.14
CA SER A 33 -3.09 -10.12 -5.20
C SER A 33 -2.42 -11.43 -4.76
N SER A 34 -2.57 -12.48 -5.57
CA SER A 34 -1.79 -13.73 -5.51
C SER A 34 -2.18 -14.72 -4.40
N THR A 35 -3.22 -14.45 -3.61
CA THR A 35 -3.67 -15.33 -2.52
C THR A 35 -4.64 -16.44 -2.99
N ALA A 36 -5.27 -16.27 -4.14
CA ALA A 36 -6.40 -17.12 -4.60
C ALA A 36 -6.03 -18.60 -4.75
N ILE A 37 -4.82 -18.91 -5.26
CA ILE A 37 -4.39 -20.31 -5.49
C ILE A 37 -4.26 -21.04 -4.15
N SER A 38 -3.54 -20.45 -3.19
CA SER A 38 -3.36 -21.06 -1.86
C SER A 38 -4.67 -21.18 -1.10
N ALA A 39 -5.55 -20.17 -1.18
CA ALA A 39 -6.87 -20.22 -0.54
C ALA A 39 -7.76 -21.34 -1.12
N ALA A 40 -7.85 -21.43 -2.46
CA ALA A 40 -8.64 -22.47 -3.13
C ALA A 40 -8.06 -23.87 -2.92
N LEU A 41 -6.72 -24.01 -2.88
CA LEU A 41 -6.06 -25.27 -2.53
C LEU A 41 -6.41 -25.71 -1.12
N GLY A 42 -6.33 -24.82 -0.13
CA GLY A 42 -6.73 -25.11 1.25
C GLY A 42 -8.19 -25.57 1.36
N MET A 43 -9.11 -24.91 0.62
CA MET A 43 -10.51 -25.34 0.54
C MET A 43 -10.67 -26.71 -0.11
N ALA A 44 -9.90 -27.00 -1.17
CA ALA A 44 -9.94 -28.28 -1.86
C ALA A 44 -9.46 -29.43 -0.97
N ILE A 45 -8.35 -29.23 -0.27
CA ILE A 45 -7.81 -30.22 0.70
C ILE A 45 -8.81 -30.45 1.83
N ALA A 46 -9.38 -29.39 2.40
CA ALA A 46 -10.38 -29.51 3.46
C ALA A 46 -11.65 -30.24 2.98
N SER A 47 -12.09 -30.00 1.75
CA SER A 47 -13.20 -30.75 1.14
C SER A 47 -12.90 -32.23 1.01
N ASN A 48 -11.69 -32.61 0.58
CA ASN A 48 -11.26 -34.01 0.49
C ASN A 48 -11.26 -34.68 1.86
N LEU A 49 -10.71 -34.02 2.87
CA LEU A 49 -10.68 -34.54 4.27
C LEU A 49 -12.08 -34.73 4.84
N ASN A 50 -13.04 -33.90 4.43
CA ASN A 50 -14.45 -34.01 4.83
C ASN A 50 -15.27 -34.98 3.96
N GLY A 51 -14.64 -35.74 3.05
CA GLY A 51 -15.31 -36.69 2.16
C GLY A 51 -16.08 -36.06 0.99
N ASN A 52 -15.95 -34.75 0.77
CA ASN A 52 -16.65 -34.03 -0.31
C ASN A 52 -15.80 -33.99 -1.59
N LEU A 53 -15.51 -35.17 -2.17
CA LEU A 53 -14.60 -35.33 -3.31
C LEU A 53 -15.10 -34.75 -4.64
N ASP A 54 -16.41 -34.52 -4.76
CA ASP A 54 -17.04 -34.01 -5.99
C ASP A 54 -17.08 -32.48 -6.07
N LYS A 55 -16.69 -31.77 -5.00
CA LYS A 55 -16.63 -30.32 -5.02
C LYS A 55 -15.51 -29.81 -5.90
N ASN A 56 -15.82 -28.82 -6.76
CA ASN A 56 -14.82 -28.13 -7.57
C ASN A 56 -14.38 -26.83 -6.87
N HIS A 57 -13.08 -26.59 -6.81
CA HIS A 57 -12.47 -25.40 -6.24
C HIS A 57 -11.75 -24.65 -7.34
N ILE A 58 -12.10 -23.38 -7.52
CA ILE A 58 -11.64 -22.57 -8.66
C ILE A 58 -10.93 -21.32 -8.12
N ALA A 59 -9.66 -21.14 -8.55
CA ALA A 59 -8.91 -19.91 -8.35
C ALA A 59 -8.80 -19.15 -9.67
N VAL A 60 -9.30 -17.90 -9.73
CA VAL A 60 -9.10 -17.02 -10.88
C VAL A 60 -7.98 -16.06 -10.57
N VAL A 61 -6.94 -16.02 -11.40
CA VAL A 61 -5.75 -15.20 -11.20
C VAL A 61 -5.39 -14.43 -12.47
N GLY A 62 -4.95 -13.16 -12.30
CA GLY A 62 -4.42 -12.37 -13.42
C GLY A 62 -2.95 -12.71 -13.71
N ASP A 63 -2.48 -12.35 -14.91
CA ASP A 63 -1.10 -12.57 -15.36
C ASP A 63 -0.05 -11.82 -14.49
N ALA A 64 -0.35 -10.64 -14.00
CA ALA A 64 0.51 -9.95 -13.04
C ALA A 64 0.54 -10.66 -11.68
N SER A 65 -0.61 -11.21 -11.23
CA SER A 65 -0.72 -11.88 -9.93
C SER A 65 -0.02 -13.23 -9.89
N ILE A 66 0.00 -13.98 -11.00
CA ILE A 66 0.66 -15.29 -11.04
C ILE A 66 2.19 -15.19 -11.00
N ALA A 67 2.74 -13.99 -11.27
CA ALA A 67 4.18 -13.74 -11.20
C ALA A 67 4.71 -13.57 -9.76
N SER A 68 3.83 -13.44 -8.77
CA SER A 68 4.22 -13.30 -7.36
C SER A 68 4.68 -14.62 -6.74
N GLY A 69 5.62 -14.55 -5.80
CA GLY A 69 6.18 -15.73 -5.10
C GLY A 69 5.09 -16.62 -4.50
N MET A 70 4.11 -16.04 -3.80
CA MET A 70 3.00 -16.79 -3.17
C MET A 70 2.17 -17.60 -4.17
N ALA A 71 1.98 -17.10 -5.40
CA ALA A 71 1.30 -17.85 -6.45
C ALA A 71 2.11 -19.10 -6.85
N PHE A 72 3.44 -18.96 -6.96
CA PHE A 72 4.34 -20.08 -7.23
C PHE A 72 4.36 -21.10 -6.10
N GLU A 73 4.39 -20.68 -4.85
CA GLU A 73 4.29 -21.55 -3.67
C GLU A 73 2.99 -22.39 -3.73
N GLY A 74 1.87 -21.72 -4.03
CA GLY A 74 0.57 -22.37 -4.19
C GLY A 74 0.53 -23.38 -5.33
N LEU A 75 1.09 -23.03 -6.50
CA LEU A 75 1.20 -23.93 -7.65
C LEU A 75 2.10 -25.14 -7.34
N ASN A 76 3.28 -24.90 -6.76
CA ASN A 76 4.23 -25.95 -6.39
C ASN A 76 3.60 -26.96 -5.42
N HIS A 77 2.89 -26.49 -4.39
CA HIS A 77 2.21 -27.39 -3.45
C HIS A 77 1.04 -28.12 -4.10
N ALA A 78 0.22 -27.43 -4.89
CA ALA A 78 -0.93 -28.05 -5.58
C ALA A 78 -0.52 -29.21 -6.47
N GLY A 79 0.61 -29.09 -7.19
CA GLY A 79 1.09 -30.09 -8.14
C GLY A 79 1.50 -31.44 -7.54
N VAL A 80 1.60 -31.56 -6.23
CA VAL A 80 1.87 -32.85 -5.52
C VAL A 80 0.66 -33.36 -4.74
N THR A 81 -0.52 -32.77 -4.97
CA THR A 81 -1.78 -33.14 -4.30
C THR A 81 -2.78 -33.74 -5.31
N ASP A 82 -3.74 -34.50 -4.79
CA ASP A 82 -4.91 -34.98 -5.54
C ASP A 82 -6.09 -33.98 -5.42
N ALA A 83 -5.83 -32.73 -5.05
CA ALA A 83 -6.87 -31.74 -4.82
C ALA A 83 -7.63 -31.40 -6.10
N ASN A 84 -8.97 -31.37 -6.04
CA ASN A 84 -9.80 -30.95 -7.15
C ASN A 84 -9.78 -29.42 -7.30
N LEU A 85 -8.63 -28.90 -7.76
CA LEU A 85 -8.35 -27.49 -7.96
C LEU A 85 -8.27 -27.14 -9.44
N LEU A 86 -9.00 -26.11 -9.86
CA LEU A 86 -8.87 -25.47 -11.17
C LEU A 86 -8.29 -24.07 -11.00
N VAL A 87 -7.12 -23.80 -11.55
CA VAL A 87 -6.57 -22.45 -11.68
C VAL A 87 -6.92 -21.89 -13.05
N ILE A 88 -7.62 -20.77 -13.09
CA ILE A 88 -7.93 -20.06 -14.34
C ILE A 88 -7.03 -18.82 -14.41
N LEU A 89 -6.11 -18.81 -15.38
CA LEU A 89 -5.29 -17.65 -15.69
C LEU A 89 -6.03 -16.74 -16.66
N ASN A 90 -6.35 -15.52 -16.22
CA ASN A 90 -6.86 -14.45 -17.05
C ASN A 90 -5.69 -13.59 -17.54
N ASP A 91 -5.20 -13.88 -18.74
CA ASP A 91 -4.03 -13.26 -19.32
C ASP A 91 -4.41 -12.16 -20.30
N ASN A 92 -4.20 -10.91 -19.90
CA ASN A 92 -4.41 -9.72 -20.73
C ASN A 92 -3.14 -8.85 -20.87
N ALA A 93 -2.02 -9.25 -20.31
CA ALA A 93 -0.71 -8.58 -20.29
C ALA A 93 -0.70 -7.22 -19.56
N ILE A 94 -1.73 -6.89 -18.79
CA ILE A 94 -1.89 -5.61 -18.09
C ILE A 94 -2.29 -5.89 -16.62
N GLY A 95 -1.42 -5.49 -15.70
CA GLY A 95 -1.76 -5.33 -14.29
C GLY A 95 -2.48 -3.99 -14.05
N ILE A 96 -1.93 -3.16 -13.16
CA ILE A 96 -2.25 -1.72 -13.06
C ILE A 96 -1.54 -0.99 -14.21
N ASP A 97 -0.22 -1.15 -14.29
CA ASP A 97 0.64 -0.82 -15.42
C ASP A 97 0.91 -2.08 -16.28
N PRO A 98 1.56 -1.98 -17.45
CA PRO A 98 1.91 -3.14 -18.26
C PRO A 98 2.76 -4.15 -17.47
N SER A 99 2.40 -5.43 -17.54
CA SER A 99 3.11 -6.51 -16.85
C SER A 99 4.59 -6.57 -17.26
N VAL A 100 5.47 -6.92 -16.33
CA VAL A 100 6.93 -6.96 -16.53
C VAL A 100 7.51 -8.35 -16.27
N GLY A 101 8.77 -8.56 -16.66
CA GLY A 101 9.55 -9.74 -16.34
C GLY A 101 9.48 -10.87 -17.35
N ALA A 102 10.27 -11.91 -17.11
CA ALA A 102 10.44 -13.06 -18.01
C ALA A 102 9.15 -13.88 -18.19
N LEU A 103 8.32 -13.98 -17.14
CA LEU A 103 7.06 -14.68 -17.21
C LEU A 103 6.09 -14.01 -18.21
N LYS A 104 6.04 -12.68 -18.24
CA LYS A 104 5.27 -11.94 -19.26
C LYS A 104 5.74 -12.29 -20.68
N ASN A 105 7.08 -12.34 -20.90
CA ASN A 105 7.64 -12.70 -22.20
C ASN A 105 7.28 -14.14 -22.60
N TYR A 106 7.30 -15.06 -21.63
CA TYR A 106 6.85 -16.46 -21.82
C TYR A 106 5.37 -16.51 -22.21
N LEU A 107 4.48 -15.85 -21.47
CA LEU A 107 3.04 -15.81 -21.77
C LEU A 107 2.76 -15.19 -23.14
N THR A 108 3.47 -14.11 -23.50
CA THR A 108 3.39 -13.51 -24.84
C THR A 108 3.78 -14.49 -25.93
N SER A 109 4.88 -15.24 -25.75
CA SER A 109 5.30 -16.27 -26.70
C SER A 109 4.29 -17.41 -26.86
N VAL A 110 3.63 -17.78 -25.77
CA VAL A 110 2.54 -18.78 -25.78
C VAL A 110 1.33 -18.26 -26.57
N LYS A 111 0.95 -16.99 -26.40
CA LYS A 111 -0.13 -16.33 -27.18
C LYS A 111 0.16 -16.33 -28.69
N GLU A 112 1.40 -16.08 -29.07
CA GLU A 112 1.85 -16.02 -30.47
C GLU A 112 2.01 -17.41 -31.13
N GLY A 113 1.63 -18.48 -30.40
CA GLY A 113 1.79 -19.86 -30.90
C GLY A 113 3.25 -20.32 -31.02
N LYS A 114 4.18 -19.53 -30.54
CA LYS A 114 5.58 -19.90 -30.42
C LYS A 114 5.71 -20.80 -29.19
N ASN A 115 5.47 -22.11 -29.40
CA ASN A 115 5.69 -23.06 -28.32
C ASN A 115 7.16 -23.01 -27.91
N PRO A 116 7.49 -22.67 -26.65
CA PRO A 116 8.84 -22.89 -26.17
C PRO A 116 9.10 -24.39 -26.35
N ARG A 117 10.17 -24.74 -27.04
CA ARG A 117 10.53 -26.11 -27.44
C ARG A 117 10.70 -27.08 -26.26
N GLN A 118 10.55 -26.61 -25.04
CA GLN A 118 10.62 -27.38 -23.81
C GLN A 118 9.30 -27.30 -23.06
N ASN A 119 9.04 -28.25 -22.19
CA ASN A 119 7.81 -28.42 -21.42
C ASN A 119 7.24 -27.11 -20.92
N ASN A 120 5.95 -26.91 -21.12
CA ASN A 120 5.20 -25.81 -20.54
C ASN A 120 5.44 -25.80 -19.03
N MET A 121 5.83 -24.64 -18.49
CA MET A 121 6.18 -24.44 -17.07
C MET A 121 5.09 -24.98 -16.12
N ILE A 122 3.82 -24.76 -16.45
CA ILE A 122 2.68 -25.23 -15.65
C ILE A 122 2.57 -26.75 -15.67
N LYS A 123 2.79 -27.40 -16.83
CA LYS A 123 2.84 -28.86 -16.94
C LYS A 123 3.99 -29.44 -16.12
N SER A 124 5.14 -28.77 -16.04
CA SER A 124 6.26 -29.18 -15.20
C SER A 124 5.94 -29.20 -13.71
N LEU A 125 4.90 -28.46 -13.28
CA LEU A 125 4.35 -28.50 -11.93
C LEU A 125 3.19 -29.49 -11.77
N ASN A 126 3.07 -30.51 -12.68
CA ASN A 126 2.08 -31.59 -12.66
C ASN A 126 0.60 -31.13 -12.83
N PHE A 127 0.36 -29.96 -13.43
CA PHE A 127 -1.00 -29.56 -13.78
C PHE A 127 -1.46 -30.11 -15.13
N ASP A 128 -2.74 -30.52 -15.23
CA ASP A 128 -3.39 -30.71 -16.56
C ASP A 128 -3.64 -29.30 -17.14
N TYR A 129 -2.76 -28.90 -18.05
CA TYR A 129 -2.80 -27.57 -18.69
C TYR A 129 -3.67 -27.58 -19.93
N SER A 130 -4.62 -26.66 -20.00
CA SER A 130 -5.45 -26.36 -21.15
C SER A 130 -5.29 -24.90 -21.59
N GLY A 131 -5.26 -24.70 -22.90
CA GLY A 131 -5.15 -23.37 -23.50
C GLY A 131 -3.86 -23.15 -24.28
N PRO A 132 -3.59 -21.89 -24.73
CA PRO A 132 -4.42 -20.72 -24.52
C PRO A 132 -5.72 -20.75 -25.34
N ILE A 133 -6.80 -20.25 -24.74
CA ILE A 133 -8.14 -20.14 -25.36
C ILE A 133 -8.56 -18.68 -25.36
N ASP A 134 -9.26 -18.23 -26.39
CA ASP A 134 -9.88 -16.90 -26.43
C ASP A 134 -10.97 -16.82 -25.32
N GLY A 135 -10.69 -16.01 -24.30
CA GLY A 135 -11.60 -15.81 -23.18
C GLY A 135 -12.87 -15.03 -23.53
N HIS A 136 -12.96 -14.43 -24.72
CA HIS A 136 -14.16 -13.80 -25.25
C HIS A 136 -15.02 -14.73 -26.11
N ASP A 137 -14.52 -15.93 -26.49
CA ASP A 137 -15.32 -17.00 -27.06
C ASP A 137 -15.99 -17.83 -25.95
N ILE A 138 -17.19 -17.43 -25.57
CA ILE A 138 -17.93 -18.07 -24.47
C ILE A 138 -18.21 -19.56 -24.73
N PHE A 139 -18.37 -19.97 -26.00
CA PHE A 139 -18.63 -21.37 -26.35
C PHE A 139 -17.41 -22.24 -26.18
N ALA A 140 -16.22 -21.74 -26.59
CA ALA A 140 -14.95 -22.41 -26.36
C ALA A 140 -14.65 -22.53 -24.87
N VAL A 141 -14.87 -21.48 -24.09
CA VAL A 141 -14.69 -21.50 -22.62
C VAL A 141 -15.62 -22.51 -21.96
N ILE A 142 -16.92 -22.50 -22.29
CA ILE A 142 -17.90 -23.46 -21.73
C ILE A 142 -17.51 -24.91 -22.08
N LYS A 143 -17.12 -25.16 -23.31
CA LYS A 143 -16.69 -26.49 -23.76
C LYS A 143 -15.54 -27.02 -22.91
N GLU A 144 -14.55 -26.17 -22.68
CA GLU A 144 -13.37 -26.55 -21.92
C GLU A 144 -13.64 -26.72 -20.43
N LEU A 145 -14.43 -25.83 -19.83
CA LEU A 145 -14.86 -25.95 -18.43
C LEU A 145 -15.64 -27.26 -18.19
N ARG A 146 -16.49 -27.70 -19.15
CA ARG A 146 -17.19 -28.96 -19.06
C ARG A 146 -16.23 -30.16 -19.08
N ARG A 147 -15.15 -30.07 -19.86
CA ARG A 147 -14.08 -31.11 -19.88
C ARG A 147 -13.36 -31.14 -18.53
N LEU A 148 -12.89 -30.00 -18.07
CA LEU A 148 -12.09 -29.84 -16.84
C LEU A 148 -12.88 -30.20 -15.57
N LYS A 149 -14.21 -29.98 -15.56
CA LYS A 149 -15.09 -30.39 -14.45
C LYS A 149 -14.97 -31.88 -14.13
N ASN A 150 -14.75 -32.71 -15.13
CA ASN A 150 -14.67 -34.19 -15.01
C ASN A 150 -13.23 -34.70 -14.88
N THR A 151 -12.22 -33.80 -14.95
CA THR A 151 -10.82 -34.13 -14.78
C THR A 151 -10.45 -34.13 -13.29
N LYS A 152 -9.72 -35.14 -12.83
CA LYS A 152 -9.22 -35.25 -11.46
C LYS A 152 -7.88 -34.51 -11.29
N GLY A 153 -7.56 -34.16 -10.05
CA GLY A 153 -6.30 -33.51 -9.69
C GLY A 153 -6.23 -32.03 -10.07
N PRO A 154 -5.07 -31.39 -9.95
CA PRO A 154 -4.87 -29.98 -10.25
C PRO A 154 -4.90 -29.71 -11.75
N LYS A 155 -5.68 -28.70 -12.14
CA LYS A 155 -5.95 -28.30 -13.52
C LYS A 155 -5.66 -26.81 -13.71
N PHE A 156 -5.22 -26.44 -14.91
CA PHE A 156 -4.90 -25.07 -15.26
C PHE A 156 -5.52 -24.69 -16.60
N LEU A 157 -6.35 -23.65 -16.60
CA LEU A 157 -6.97 -23.10 -17.80
C LEU A 157 -6.39 -21.72 -18.12
N HIS A 158 -5.73 -21.60 -19.26
CA HIS A 158 -5.17 -20.34 -19.73
C HIS A 158 -6.13 -19.64 -20.69
N LEU A 159 -6.71 -18.52 -20.27
CA LEU A 159 -7.59 -17.67 -21.07
C LEU A 159 -6.87 -16.40 -21.48
N ILE A 160 -6.98 -16.04 -22.74
CA ILE A 160 -6.51 -14.75 -23.27
C ILE A 160 -7.70 -13.81 -23.34
N THR A 161 -7.55 -12.62 -22.73
CA THR A 161 -8.59 -11.61 -22.74
C THR A 161 -8.03 -10.23 -23.13
N THR A 162 -8.93 -9.30 -23.44
CA THR A 162 -8.60 -7.88 -23.60
C THR A 162 -9.21 -7.14 -22.45
N LYS A 163 -8.39 -6.45 -21.64
CA LYS A 163 -8.87 -5.62 -20.54
C LYS A 163 -9.72 -4.47 -21.07
N GLY A 164 -10.88 -4.23 -20.44
CA GLY A 164 -11.81 -3.20 -20.88
C GLY A 164 -12.68 -3.59 -22.09
N LYS A 165 -12.68 -4.86 -22.50
CA LYS A 165 -13.46 -5.38 -23.63
C LYS A 165 -14.93 -4.95 -23.57
N GLY A 166 -15.41 -4.35 -24.68
CA GLY A 166 -16.77 -3.84 -24.80
C GLY A 166 -16.91 -2.33 -24.56
N LEU A 167 -15.83 -1.65 -24.12
CA LEU A 167 -15.73 -0.19 -24.06
C LEU A 167 -14.50 0.25 -24.87
N GLU A 168 -14.69 0.84 -26.05
CA GLU A 168 -13.60 1.15 -26.99
C GLU A 168 -12.49 1.99 -26.38
N GLN A 169 -12.84 2.98 -25.55
CA GLN A 169 -11.89 3.85 -24.86
C GLN A 169 -11.02 3.07 -23.87
N ALA A 170 -11.61 2.09 -23.14
CA ALA A 170 -10.90 1.24 -22.23
C ALA A 170 -9.99 0.22 -22.93
N GLU A 171 -10.40 -0.27 -24.12
CA GLU A 171 -9.54 -1.15 -24.94
C GLU A 171 -8.32 -0.38 -25.48
N LYS A 172 -8.47 0.92 -25.81
CA LYS A 172 -7.39 1.77 -26.32
C LYS A 172 -6.41 2.23 -25.24
N ASP A 173 -6.89 2.50 -24.02
CA ASP A 173 -6.06 2.97 -22.90
C ASP A 173 -6.40 2.21 -21.61
N GLN A 174 -5.90 0.99 -21.54
CA GLN A 174 -6.21 0.03 -20.47
C GLN A 174 -5.67 0.44 -19.09
N VAL A 175 -4.60 1.24 -19.05
CA VAL A 175 -4.02 1.78 -17.81
C VAL A 175 -4.92 2.87 -17.25
N LYS A 176 -5.33 3.83 -18.08
CA LYS A 176 -6.21 4.94 -17.69
C LYS A 176 -7.58 4.45 -17.17
N TYR A 177 -8.09 3.36 -17.76
CA TYR A 177 -9.38 2.77 -17.36
C TYR A 177 -9.24 1.66 -16.30
N HIS A 178 -8.09 1.51 -15.68
CA HIS A 178 -7.95 0.68 -14.48
C HIS A 178 -8.48 1.44 -13.25
N ALA A 179 -9.72 1.16 -12.84
CA ALA A 179 -10.44 1.88 -11.78
C ALA A 179 -10.52 3.41 -12.02
N PRO A 180 -11.15 3.87 -13.12
CA PRO A 180 -11.02 5.23 -13.64
C PRO A 180 -11.73 6.31 -12.82
N GLY A 181 -12.44 5.97 -11.75
CA GLY A 181 -13.32 6.92 -11.07
C GLY A 181 -14.62 7.17 -11.85
N LYS A 182 -15.17 8.39 -11.78
CA LYS A 182 -16.41 8.74 -12.49
C LYS A 182 -16.16 8.99 -13.97
N PHE A 183 -16.96 8.37 -14.83
CA PHE A 183 -16.94 8.57 -16.28
C PHE A 183 -18.34 8.56 -16.84
N ASP A 184 -18.54 9.18 -18.00
CA ASP A 184 -19.80 9.09 -18.75
C ASP A 184 -19.94 7.70 -19.37
N LYS A 185 -20.98 6.98 -19.00
CA LYS A 185 -21.22 5.59 -19.46
C LYS A 185 -21.53 5.45 -20.95
N LEU A 186 -21.95 6.53 -21.62
CA LEU A 186 -22.29 6.52 -23.05
C LEU A 186 -21.07 6.82 -23.92
N THR A 187 -20.28 7.84 -23.52
CA THR A 187 -19.11 8.27 -24.27
C THR A 187 -17.83 7.58 -23.79
N GLY A 188 -17.81 7.05 -22.58
CA GLY A 188 -16.63 6.54 -21.93
C GLY A 188 -15.66 7.63 -21.44
N GLU A 189 -15.99 8.91 -21.58
CA GLU A 189 -15.11 10.00 -21.18
C GLU A 189 -15.03 10.11 -19.66
N ILE A 190 -13.81 10.21 -19.12
CA ILE A 190 -13.59 10.41 -17.70
C ILE A 190 -14.00 11.84 -17.33
N ILE A 191 -14.84 11.97 -16.31
CA ILE A 191 -15.27 13.26 -15.79
C ILE A 191 -14.13 13.82 -14.93
N PHE A 192 -13.37 14.73 -15.52
CA PHE A 192 -12.30 15.43 -14.80
C PHE A 192 -12.89 16.57 -13.97
N THR A 193 -12.58 16.59 -12.68
CA THR A 193 -12.60 17.84 -11.91
C THR A 193 -11.31 18.59 -12.23
N SER A 194 -11.41 19.91 -12.51
CA SER A 194 -10.20 20.72 -12.75
C SER A 194 -9.24 20.57 -11.58
N GLU A 195 -7.99 20.21 -11.90
CA GLU A 195 -6.91 20.13 -10.91
C GLU A 195 -6.09 21.43 -10.86
N GLU A 196 -6.49 22.45 -11.63
CA GLU A 196 -5.85 23.76 -11.62
C GLU A 196 -5.97 24.43 -10.25
N ASN A 197 -4.89 25.01 -9.79
CA ASN A 197 -4.79 25.68 -8.48
C ASN A 197 -5.06 24.79 -7.26
N LEU A 198 -4.81 23.49 -7.37
CA LEU A 198 -4.80 22.58 -6.21
C LEU A 198 -3.36 22.21 -5.80
N PRO A 199 -3.10 22.02 -4.50
CA PRO A 199 -1.82 21.53 -4.03
C PRO A 199 -1.46 20.17 -4.69
N PRO A 200 -0.17 19.83 -4.81
CA PRO A 200 0.24 18.56 -5.42
C PRO A 200 -0.22 17.37 -4.60
N LYS A 201 -0.32 16.22 -5.25
CA LYS A 201 -0.45 14.94 -4.55
C LYS A 201 0.91 14.58 -3.92
N PHE A 202 0.91 13.98 -2.74
CA PHE A 202 2.15 13.56 -2.06
C PHE A 202 3.00 12.62 -2.95
N GLN A 203 2.37 11.71 -3.70
CA GLN A 203 3.07 10.86 -4.65
C GLN A 203 3.83 11.67 -5.73
N ASP A 204 3.27 12.78 -6.19
CA ASP A 204 3.90 13.63 -7.20
C ASP A 204 5.05 14.44 -6.58
N VAL A 205 4.91 14.88 -5.34
CA VAL A 205 6.02 15.48 -4.56
C VAL A 205 7.17 14.49 -4.45
N PHE A 206 6.90 13.22 -4.08
CA PHE A 206 7.88 12.16 -4.06
C PHE A 206 8.55 11.97 -5.43
N GLY A 207 7.77 11.71 -6.48
CA GLY A 207 8.31 11.37 -7.80
C GLY A 207 9.13 12.51 -8.42
N LEU A 208 8.65 13.75 -8.33
CA LEU A 208 9.36 14.93 -8.85
C LEU A 208 10.61 15.28 -8.03
N THR A 209 10.56 15.08 -6.71
CA THR A 209 11.74 15.25 -5.85
C THR A 209 12.80 14.21 -6.17
N LEU A 210 12.39 12.94 -6.30
CA LEU A 210 13.32 11.86 -6.62
C LEU A 210 13.96 12.06 -8.01
N LEU A 211 13.18 12.50 -8.99
CA LEU A 211 13.69 12.87 -10.33
C LEU A 211 14.78 13.94 -10.22
N GLU A 212 14.54 15.01 -9.46
CA GLU A 212 15.52 16.09 -9.26
C GLU A 212 16.79 15.59 -8.56
N LEU A 213 16.65 14.77 -7.51
CA LEU A 213 17.78 14.20 -6.78
C LEU A 213 18.60 13.24 -7.66
N ALA A 214 17.93 12.37 -8.43
CA ALA A 214 18.58 11.45 -9.35
C ALA A 214 19.31 12.14 -10.49
N GLY A 215 18.87 13.33 -10.89
CA GLY A 215 19.58 14.18 -11.83
C GLY A 215 20.89 14.75 -11.31
N LYS A 216 21.02 14.87 -9.99
CA LYS A 216 22.21 15.41 -9.30
C LYS A 216 23.11 14.33 -8.72
N ASN A 217 22.62 13.10 -8.56
CA ASN A 217 23.35 12.00 -7.92
C ASN A 217 23.11 10.69 -8.67
N GLU A 218 24.13 10.21 -9.36
CA GLU A 218 24.07 9.01 -10.20
C GLU A 218 23.93 7.70 -9.39
N LYS A 219 24.19 7.71 -8.09
CA LYS A 219 24.05 6.54 -7.22
C LYS A 219 22.60 6.28 -6.82
N ILE A 220 21.69 7.21 -7.09
CA ILE A 220 20.28 7.05 -6.75
C ILE A 220 19.60 6.04 -7.67
N ILE A 221 18.95 5.06 -7.05
CA ILE A 221 18.15 4.00 -7.66
C ILE A 221 16.72 4.10 -7.12
N GLY A 222 15.73 3.97 -8.01
CA GLY A 222 14.31 3.84 -7.68
C GLY A 222 13.82 2.42 -7.91
N ILE A 223 13.09 1.84 -6.97
CA ILE A 223 12.45 0.52 -7.09
C ILE A 223 10.99 0.62 -6.67
N THR A 224 10.09 0.01 -7.44
CA THR A 224 8.69 -0.15 -7.05
C THR A 224 8.14 -1.51 -7.46
N PRO A 225 7.36 -2.19 -6.61
CA PRO A 225 6.63 -3.40 -7.01
C PRO A 225 5.28 -3.02 -7.65
N ALA A 226 5.21 -3.07 -8.99
CA ALA A 226 4.02 -2.93 -9.82
C ALA A 226 3.25 -1.58 -9.71
N MET A 227 3.89 -0.51 -9.22
CA MET A 227 3.23 0.77 -9.00
C MET A 227 3.95 1.98 -9.64
N PRO A 228 4.47 1.91 -10.89
CA PRO A 228 5.21 3.02 -11.51
C PRO A 228 4.40 4.31 -11.57
N SER A 229 3.17 4.25 -12.10
CA SER A 229 2.28 5.41 -12.24
C SER A 229 1.65 5.80 -10.90
N GLY A 230 1.21 4.82 -10.12
CA GLY A 230 0.56 5.04 -8.82
C GLY A 230 1.46 5.70 -7.77
N SER A 231 2.76 5.45 -7.82
CA SER A 231 3.75 6.07 -6.93
C SER A 231 4.44 7.30 -7.51
N SER A 232 4.18 7.63 -8.78
CA SER A 232 4.90 8.65 -9.56
C SER A 232 6.41 8.37 -9.76
N LEU A 233 6.88 7.14 -9.46
CA LEU A 233 8.25 6.73 -9.81
C LEU A 233 8.47 6.76 -11.34
N LYS A 234 7.39 6.70 -12.10
CA LYS A 234 7.40 6.81 -13.56
C LYS A 234 8.18 8.01 -14.07
N PHE A 235 8.17 9.16 -13.38
CA PHE A 235 8.98 10.33 -13.75
C PHE A 235 10.47 10.00 -13.81
N MET A 236 10.98 9.26 -12.82
CA MET A 236 12.38 8.83 -12.83
C MET A 236 12.62 7.70 -13.85
N MET A 237 11.67 6.78 -14.04
CA MET A 237 11.79 5.69 -15.03
C MET A 237 11.88 6.23 -16.46
N ASP A 238 11.10 7.24 -16.79
CA ASP A 238 11.11 7.85 -18.11
C ASP A 238 12.42 8.61 -18.36
N ALA A 239 12.98 9.31 -17.36
CA ALA A 239 14.22 10.08 -17.51
C ALA A 239 15.48 9.23 -17.34
N PHE A 240 15.46 8.22 -16.47
CA PHE A 240 16.61 7.40 -16.12
C PHE A 240 16.26 5.89 -16.11
N PRO A 241 15.90 5.30 -17.27
CA PRO A 241 15.35 3.92 -17.35
C PRO A 241 16.29 2.82 -16.86
N LYS A 242 17.60 3.11 -16.75
CA LYS A 242 18.60 2.16 -16.20
C LYS A 242 18.74 2.24 -14.68
N ARG A 243 18.07 3.20 -14.03
CA ARG A 243 18.19 3.45 -12.59
C ARG A 243 16.85 3.42 -11.86
N ALA A 244 15.76 3.10 -12.55
CA ALA A 244 14.45 2.93 -11.93
C ALA A 244 13.80 1.65 -12.45
N PHE A 245 13.31 0.82 -11.53
CA PHE A 245 12.87 -0.54 -11.80
C PHE A 245 11.47 -0.79 -11.28
N ASP A 246 10.59 -1.28 -12.16
CA ASP A 246 9.39 -1.98 -11.76
C ASP A 246 9.71 -3.49 -11.71
N VAL A 247 9.50 -4.10 -10.57
CA VAL A 247 9.79 -5.53 -10.34
C VAL A 247 8.54 -6.41 -10.41
N GLY A 248 7.39 -5.85 -10.79
CA GLY A 248 6.10 -6.52 -10.75
C GLY A 248 5.55 -6.65 -9.32
N ILE A 249 4.50 -7.45 -9.13
CA ILE A 249 3.90 -7.67 -7.80
C ILE A 249 4.81 -8.62 -7.00
N ALA A 250 5.90 -8.07 -6.49
CA ALA A 250 7.00 -8.80 -5.87
C ALA A 250 7.67 -7.97 -4.76
N GLU A 251 6.91 -7.61 -3.72
CA GLU A 251 7.36 -6.74 -2.63
C GLU A 251 8.56 -7.33 -1.89
N GLN A 252 8.56 -8.63 -1.61
CA GLN A 252 9.67 -9.35 -0.98
C GLN A 252 10.96 -9.21 -1.81
N HIS A 253 10.86 -9.43 -3.13
CA HIS A 253 11.98 -9.25 -4.05
C HIS A 253 12.45 -7.80 -4.10
N ALA A 254 11.52 -6.82 -4.12
CA ALA A 254 11.86 -5.39 -4.12
C ALA A 254 12.74 -5.02 -2.91
N VAL A 255 12.39 -5.50 -1.72
CA VAL A 255 13.12 -5.20 -0.48
C VAL A 255 14.51 -5.86 -0.49
N THR A 256 14.61 -7.16 -0.79
CA THR A 256 15.91 -7.86 -0.84
C THR A 256 16.81 -7.34 -1.96
N LEU A 257 16.23 -7.01 -3.13
CA LEU A 257 16.97 -6.37 -4.23
C LEU A 257 17.56 -5.01 -3.79
N SER A 258 16.75 -4.22 -3.08
CA SER A 258 17.19 -2.93 -2.53
C SER A 258 18.36 -3.11 -1.56
N ALA A 259 18.28 -4.11 -0.67
CA ALA A 259 19.37 -4.47 0.25
C ALA A 259 20.65 -4.84 -0.52
N GLY A 260 20.54 -5.72 -1.53
CA GLY A 260 21.65 -6.12 -2.37
C GLY A 260 22.32 -4.93 -3.08
N MET A 261 21.55 -4.00 -3.64
CA MET A 261 22.10 -2.79 -4.28
C MET A 261 22.74 -1.84 -3.27
N ALA A 262 22.18 -1.71 -2.05
CA ALA A 262 22.76 -0.88 -1.00
C ALA A 262 24.14 -1.39 -0.56
N THR A 263 24.36 -2.72 -0.53
CA THR A 263 25.70 -3.28 -0.23
C THR A 263 26.78 -2.89 -1.26
N GLN A 264 26.36 -2.51 -2.47
CA GLN A 264 27.26 -2.04 -3.53
C GLN A 264 27.39 -0.50 -3.59
N GLY A 265 26.92 0.19 -2.54
CA GLY A 265 27.05 1.64 -2.39
C GLY A 265 26.03 2.45 -3.21
N MET A 266 24.96 1.83 -3.67
CA MET A 266 23.83 2.54 -4.27
C MET A 266 22.91 3.12 -3.19
N ILE A 267 22.30 4.26 -3.50
CA ILE A 267 21.29 4.92 -2.65
C ILE A 267 19.92 4.53 -3.18
N VAL A 268 19.28 3.59 -2.50
CA VAL A 268 18.05 2.96 -3.01
C VAL A 268 16.82 3.53 -2.35
N TYR A 269 15.94 4.12 -3.16
CA TYR A 269 14.59 4.52 -2.80
C TYR A 269 13.64 3.39 -3.21
N CYS A 270 13.17 2.61 -2.24
CA CYS A 270 12.21 1.54 -2.43
C CYS A 270 10.81 2.06 -2.12
N ASN A 271 10.04 2.37 -3.16
CA ASN A 271 8.68 2.86 -3.00
C ASN A 271 7.68 1.71 -3.02
N ILE A 272 7.01 1.51 -1.89
CA ILE A 272 5.98 0.48 -1.70
C ILE A 272 4.80 1.12 -0.97
N TYR A 273 3.55 0.78 -1.33
CA TYR A 273 2.41 1.21 -0.53
C TYR A 273 2.49 0.63 0.88
N SER A 274 2.10 1.43 1.88
CA SER A 274 2.20 1.06 3.29
C SER A 274 1.57 -0.32 3.57
N THR A 275 0.35 -0.57 3.09
CA THR A 275 -0.32 -1.87 3.24
C THR A 275 0.42 -3.03 2.54
N PHE A 276 1.07 -2.77 1.39
CA PHE A 276 1.77 -3.83 0.63
C PHE A 276 3.13 -4.18 1.23
N LEU A 277 3.76 -3.27 1.97
CA LEU A 277 5.02 -3.58 2.68
C LEU A 277 4.84 -4.71 3.71
N GLN A 278 3.63 -4.94 4.21
CA GLN A 278 3.33 -6.07 5.10
C GLN A 278 3.77 -7.41 4.49
N ARG A 279 3.73 -7.56 3.15
CA ARG A 279 4.16 -8.78 2.45
C ARG A 279 5.68 -8.98 2.49
N ALA A 280 6.45 -7.93 2.72
CA ALA A 280 7.91 -7.95 2.77
C ALA A 280 8.47 -7.63 4.16
N TYR A 281 7.67 -7.84 5.21
CA TYR A 281 8.06 -7.53 6.58
C TYR A 281 9.26 -8.36 7.06
N ASP A 282 9.30 -9.65 6.71
CA ASP A 282 10.45 -10.51 7.00
C ASP A 282 11.73 -9.98 6.35
N GLN A 283 11.69 -9.65 5.05
CA GLN A 283 12.85 -9.15 4.31
C GLN A 283 13.31 -7.79 4.82
N LEU A 284 12.40 -6.93 5.28
CA LEU A 284 12.74 -5.67 5.90
C LEU A 284 13.52 -5.88 7.20
N ILE A 285 13.10 -6.85 8.03
CA ILE A 285 13.79 -7.20 9.27
C ILE A 285 15.14 -7.88 8.97
N HIS A 286 15.09 -9.00 8.24
CA HIS A 286 16.23 -9.90 8.06
C HIS A 286 17.26 -9.35 7.08
N ASP A 287 16.83 -8.88 5.89
CA ASP A 287 17.76 -8.50 4.83
C ASP A 287 18.24 -7.06 4.94
N VAL A 288 17.49 -6.19 5.62
CA VAL A 288 17.78 -4.76 5.70
C VAL A 288 18.16 -4.33 7.12
N ALA A 289 17.23 -4.39 8.08
CA ALA A 289 17.42 -3.80 9.40
C ALA A 289 18.46 -4.54 10.25
N LEU A 290 18.44 -5.89 10.24
CA LEU A 290 19.43 -6.73 10.94
C LEU A 290 20.84 -6.46 10.43
N GLN A 291 21.02 -6.25 9.12
CA GLN A 291 22.29 -5.93 8.48
C GLN A 291 22.61 -4.43 8.51
N ASN A 292 21.70 -3.62 9.04
CA ASN A 292 21.82 -2.16 9.11
C ASN A 292 22.13 -1.49 7.76
N LEU A 293 21.49 -1.94 6.69
CA LEU A 293 21.68 -1.41 5.35
C LEU A 293 20.85 -0.13 5.14
N PRO A 294 21.40 0.95 4.59
CA PRO A 294 20.73 2.25 4.49
C PRO A 294 19.73 2.33 3.32
N VAL A 295 18.77 1.43 3.28
CA VAL A 295 17.67 1.46 2.32
C VAL A 295 16.64 2.52 2.73
N ILE A 296 16.16 3.31 1.75
CA ILE A 296 15.18 4.36 1.94
C ILE A 296 13.82 3.82 1.48
N PHE A 297 12.98 3.39 2.44
CA PHE A 297 11.62 2.97 2.17
C PHE A 297 10.70 4.19 2.07
N CYS A 298 10.04 4.37 0.93
CA CYS A 298 9.05 5.40 0.71
C CYS A 298 7.66 4.76 0.75
N LEU A 299 6.98 4.89 1.90
CA LEU A 299 5.70 4.25 2.16
C LEU A 299 4.58 5.17 1.75
N ASP A 300 4.13 5.01 0.53
CA ASP A 300 2.99 5.73 -0.01
C ASP A 300 1.67 5.15 0.54
N ARG A 301 0.60 5.93 0.57
CA ARG A 301 -0.71 5.53 1.10
C ARG A 301 -0.68 5.12 2.57
N ALA A 302 0.11 5.83 3.38
CA ALA A 302 0.08 5.65 4.83
C ALA A 302 -1.21 6.22 5.43
N GLY A 303 -1.74 5.55 6.45
CA GLY A 303 -3.00 5.92 7.10
C GLY A 303 -4.24 5.53 6.32
N LEU A 304 -5.32 6.29 6.48
CA LEU A 304 -6.58 6.08 5.77
C LEU A 304 -6.45 6.47 4.30
N VAL A 305 -6.88 5.58 3.40
CA VAL A 305 -6.75 5.77 1.95
C VAL A 305 -8.07 5.97 1.21
N GLY A 306 -9.20 5.88 1.92
CA GLY A 306 -10.51 6.21 1.34
C GLY A 306 -11.22 4.99 0.74
N GLU A 307 -11.61 5.10 -0.52
CA GLU A 307 -12.58 4.21 -1.18
C GLU A 307 -12.10 2.76 -1.35
N ASP A 308 -10.80 2.50 -1.24
CA ASP A 308 -10.25 1.13 -1.31
C ASP A 308 -10.45 0.32 -0.02
N GLY A 309 -10.76 0.99 1.09
CA GLY A 309 -11.20 0.37 2.35
C GLY A 309 -10.13 -0.42 3.09
N ALA A 310 -10.59 -1.33 3.95
CA ALA A 310 -9.79 -2.07 4.92
C ALA A 310 -8.58 -2.81 4.34
N THR A 311 -8.64 -3.28 3.10
CA THR A 311 -7.54 -3.99 2.45
C THR A 311 -6.38 -3.08 2.04
N HIS A 312 -6.61 -1.75 1.99
CA HIS A 312 -5.63 -0.79 1.47
C HIS A 312 -5.22 0.28 2.49
N HIS A 313 -5.90 0.42 3.63
CA HIS A 313 -5.46 1.34 4.68
C HIS A 313 -4.07 1.00 5.18
N GLY A 314 -3.17 1.99 5.14
CA GLY A 314 -1.79 1.88 5.64
C GLY A 314 -1.69 2.26 7.11
N VAL A 315 -2.49 1.65 7.97
CA VAL A 315 -2.64 2.06 9.37
C VAL A 315 -1.77 1.29 10.35
N PHE A 316 -1.15 0.19 9.93
CA PHE A 316 -0.37 -0.69 10.81
C PHE A 316 1.14 -0.44 10.78
N ASP A 317 1.63 0.35 9.82
CA ASP A 317 3.05 0.54 9.54
C ASP A 317 3.81 1.11 10.74
N LEU A 318 3.28 2.14 11.43
CA LEU A 318 3.90 2.67 12.64
C LEU A 318 4.11 1.59 13.70
N ALA A 319 3.08 0.78 13.94
CA ALA A 319 3.11 -0.24 14.99
C ALA A 319 4.15 -1.34 14.70
N TYR A 320 4.17 -1.90 13.48
CA TYR A 320 5.08 -2.99 13.16
C TYR A 320 6.51 -2.53 12.84
N LEU A 321 6.72 -1.28 12.39
CA LEU A 321 8.07 -0.78 12.11
C LEU A 321 8.81 -0.33 13.38
N ARG A 322 8.10 0.27 14.36
CA ARG A 322 8.78 0.85 15.52
C ARG A 322 9.44 -0.17 16.44
N CYS A 323 9.01 -1.43 16.43
CA CYS A 323 9.65 -2.51 17.20
C CYS A 323 10.96 -3.01 16.57
N ILE A 324 11.27 -2.65 15.31
CA ILE A 324 12.46 -3.14 14.63
C ILE A 324 13.68 -2.29 15.02
N PRO A 325 14.78 -2.89 15.54
CA PRO A 325 16.02 -2.15 15.78
C PRO A 325 16.58 -1.50 14.50
N ASN A 326 17.39 -0.46 14.65
CA ASN A 326 18.07 0.29 13.58
C ASN A 326 17.15 1.07 12.62
N MET A 327 15.81 0.87 12.63
CA MET A 327 14.90 1.61 11.77
C MET A 327 14.74 3.06 12.22
N ILE A 328 14.87 3.99 11.27
CA ILE A 328 14.36 5.37 11.41
C ILE A 328 12.96 5.43 10.81
N ILE A 329 12.02 6.09 11.50
CA ILE A 329 10.63 6.22 11.03
C ILE A 329 10.25 7.69 11.04
N TYR A 330 9.86 8.21 9.88
CA TYR A 330 9.51 9.60 9.66
C TYR A 330 8.17 9.75 8.92
N SER A 331 7.33 10.64 9.42
CA SER A 331 6.06 11.02 8.81
C SER A 331 6.07 12.53 8.53
N PRO A 332 6.22 13.00 7.29
CA PRO A 332 6.19 14.43 6.99
C PRO A 332 4.83 15.03 7.27
N MET A 333 4.82 16.24 7.82
CA MET A 333 3.59 17.00 8.06
C MET A 333 3.07 17.70 6.78
N ASN A 334 3.97 17.95 5.82
CA ASN A 334 3.62 18.64 4.57
C ASN A 334 4.58 18.27 3.42
N GLU A 335 4.34 18.86 2.25
CA GLU A 335 5.09 18.62 1.01
C GLU A 335 6.55 19.06 1.11
N ILE A 336 6.84 20.18 1.77
CA ILE A 336 8.21 20.69 1.94
C ILE A 336 9.00 19.73 2.83
N GLU A 337 8.40 19.21 3.88
CA GLU A 337 9.04 18.22 4.75
C GLU A 337 9.28 16.89 4.04
N LEU A 338 8.33 16.41 3.22
CA LEU A 338 8.56 15.23 2.39
C LEU A 338 9.75 15.45 1.45
N ARG A 339 9.80 16.60 0.78
CA ARG A 339 10.92 16.96 -0.09
C ARG A 339 12.26 16.96 0.65
N ASN A 340 12.30 17.55 1.84
CA ASN A 340 13.50 17.71 2.63
C ASN A 340 13.98 16.40 3.26
N ILE A 341 13.08 15.51 3.70
CA ILE A 341 13.50 14.20 4.22
C ILE A 341 14.01 13.28 3.12
N LEU A 342 13.42 13.33 1.92
CA LEU A 342 13.95 12.61 0.77
C LEU A 342 15.37 13.08 0.42
N TYR A 343 15.61 14.39 0.45
CA TYR A 343 16.97 14.93 0.28
C TYR A 343 17.90 14.50 1.40
N THR A 344 17.47 14.59 2.66
CA THR A 344 18.26 14.23 3.84
C THR A 344 18.68 12.77 3.81
N ALA A 345 17.79 11.88 3.39
CA ALA A 345 18.04 10.45 3.37
C ALA A 345 19.22 10.03 2.47
N GLN A 346 19.51 10.77 1.40
CA GLN A 346 20.65 10.49 0.51
C GLN A 346 22.00 11.01 1.02
N LEU A 347 22.02 11.80 2.10
CA LEU A 347 23.24 12.43 2.60
C LEU A 347 24.12 11.50 3.45
N GLY A 348 23.84 10.19 3.43
CA GLY A 348 24.65 9.17 4.12
C GLY A 348 24.10 8.81 5.49
N LEU A 349 22.82 8.45 5.56
CA LEU A 349 22.26 7.78 6.73
C LEU A 349 22.94 6.41 6.91
N ASN A 350 23.31 6.10 8.16
CA ASN A 350 23.92 4.80 8.51
C ASN A 350 22.87 3.74 8.87
N HIS A 351 21.59 4.07 8.76
CA HIS A 351 20.45 3.24 9.15
C HIS A 351 19.37 3.25 8.06
N PRO A 352 18.58 2.17 7.92
CA PRO A 352 17.41 2.20 7.06
C PRO A 352 16.38 3.20 7.59
N ILE A 353 15.68 3.86 6.66
CA ILE A 353 14.63 4.82 7.00
C ILE A 353 13.32 4.45 6.29
N ALA A 354 12.20 4.53 7.01
CA ALA A 354 10.85 4.50 6.47
C ALA A 354 10.26 5.91 6.51
N ILE A 355 9.98 6.45 5.33
CA ILE A 355 9.32 7.75 5.11
C ILE A 355 7.90 7.46 4.69
N ARG A 356 6.93 7.70 5.57
CA ARG A 356 5.51 7.39 5.33
C ARG A 356 4.70 8.64 5.05
N TYR A 357 3.94 8.66 3.96
CA TYR A 357 3.13 9.81 3.56
C TYR A 357 1.76 9.38 3.04
N PRO A 358 0.71 10.25 3.17
CA PRO A 358 -0.66 9.86 2.87
C PRO A 358 -0.96 9.80 1.37
N ARG A 359 -2.06 9.14 1.03
CA ARG A 359 -2.74 9.31 -0.26
C ARG A 359 -3.38 10.70 -0.33
N GLY A 360 -3.36 11.30 -1.49
CA GLY A 360 -4.07 12.56 -1.75
C GLY A 360 -3.17 13.77 -1.84
N ARG A 361 -3.80 14.94 -1.73
CA ARG A 361 -3.13 16.23 -1.87
C ARG A 361 -2.67 16.73 -0.51
N GLY A 362 -1.59 17.51 -0.54
CA GLY A 362 -1.18 18.30 0.60
C GLY A 362 -1.89 19.66 0.65
N GLU A 363 -1.23 20.64 1.25
CA GLU A 363 -1.79 22.00 1.49
C GLU A 363 -0.94 23.11 0.86
N ILE A 364 0.31 22.84 0.47
CA ILE A 364 1.28 23.84 0.05
C ILE A 364 1.47 23.85 -1.46
N MET A 365 1.02 24.92 -2.12
CA MET A 365 1.19 25.11 -3.55
C MET A 365 2.65 25.31 -3.96
N ASP A 366 3.37 26.18 -3.26
CA ASP A 366 4.77 26.52 -3.52
C ASP A 366 5.71 25.65 -2.68
N TRP A 367 5.67 24.34 -2.91
CA TRP A 367 6.43 23.34 -2.16
C TRP A 367 7.86 23.12 -2.66
N LYS A 368 8.21 23.52 -3.89
CA LYS A 368 9.55 23.36 -4.48
C LYS A 368 10.55 24.38 -3.94
N LYS A 369 10.71 24.42 -2.63
CA LYS A 369 11.73 25.24 -1.97
C LYS A 369 13.13 24.63 -2.14
N PRO A 370 14.21 25.40 -1.94
CA PRO A 370 15.55 24.85 -1.80
C PRO A 370 15.58 23.71 -0.78
N PHE A 371 16.42 22.71 -1.02
CA PHE A 371 16.56 21.59 -0.08
C PHE A 371 17.18 22.04 1.24
N GLU A 372 16.55 21.61 2.33
CA GLU A 372 17.08 21.78 3.69
C GLU A 372 17.29 20.41 4.34
N LYS A 373 18.42 20.26 5.05
CA LYS A 373 18.68 19.03 5.81
C LYS A 373 17.82 19.01 7.07
N ILE A 374 17.13 17.89 7.28
CA ILE A 374 16.35 17.63 8.50
C ILE A 374 17.28 16.98 9.54
N GLU A 375 17.26 17.48 10.77
CA GLU A 375 17.97 16.87 11.90
C GLU A 375 17.18 15.64 12.39
N ILE A 376 17.84 14.49 12.35
CA ILE A 376 17.20 13.21 12.70
C ILE A 376 16.83 13.18 14.18
N GLY A 377 15.59 12.76 14.48
CA GLY A 377 15.10 12.60 15.84
C GLY A 377 14.68 13.91 16.53
N LYS A 378 14.53 15.01 15.77
CA LYS A 378 14.03 16.28 16.33
C LYS A 378 12.58 16.52 16.03
N ALA A 379 11.84 16.96 17.05
CA ALA A 379 10.48 17.43 16.95
C ALA A 379 10.42 18.96 16.88
N LYS A 380 9.27 19.52 16.49
CA LYS A 380 9.08 20.96 16.29
C LYS A 380 7.93 21.47 17.13
N LEU A 381 8.14 22.62 17.79
CA LEU A 381 7.06 23.38 18.40
C LEU A 381 6.32 24.17 17.31
N LEU A 382 5.05 23.90 17.08
CA LEU A 382 4.19 24.57 16.11
C LEU A 382 3.40 25.72 16.77
N LYS A 383 2.94 25.51 18.01
CA LYS A 383 2.15 26.48 18.77
C LYS A 383 2.50 26.38 20.25
N LYS A 384 2.75 27.52 20.90
CA LYS A 384 2.94 27.61 22.37
C LYS A 384 1.61 27.45 23.10
N GLY A 385 1.66 26.88 24.30
CA GLY A 385 0.55 26.73 25.24
C GLY A 385 1.04 26.51 26.65
N SER A 386 0.13 26.37 27.61
CA SER A 386 0.47 26.41 29.04
C SER A 386 0.11 25.18 29.85
N ARG A 387 -0.94 24.39 29.45
CA ARG A 387 -1.47 23.30 30.29
C ARG A 387 -1.46 21.94 29.61
N ILE A 388 -1.75 21.89 28.31
CA ILE A 388 -1.97 20.65 27.57
C ILE A 388 -1.03 20.61 26.36
N ALA A 389 -0.27 19.55 26.21
CA ALA A 389 0.56 19.34 25.02
C ALA A 389 -0.11 18.38 24.03
N ILE A 390 -0.32 18.83 22.80
CA ILE A 390 -0.73 17.99 21.67
C ILE A 390 0.53 17.59 20.91
N LEU A 391 0.78 16.29 20.80
CA LEU A 391 1.88 15.70 20.06
C LEU A 391 1.30 14.99 18.83
N SER A 392 1.50 15.55 17.64
CA SER A 392 0.99 14.96 16.41
C SER A 392 2.10 14.31 15.59
N ASN A 393 1.75 13.27 14.81
CA ASN A 393 2.66 12.58 13.92
C ASN A 393 2.22 12.70 12.46
N GLY A 394 2.97 13.51 11.69
CA GLY A 394 2.79 13.68 10.25
C GLY A 394 1.55 14.50 9.86
N PHE A 395 1.08 14.31 8.62
CA PHE A 395 0.06 15.14 7.97
C PHE A 395 -1.25 15.30 8.75
N ILE A 396 -1.66 14.29 9.52
CA ILE A 396 -2.88 14.38 10.36
C ILE A 396 -2.79 15.50 11.41
N GLY A 397 -1.58 15.95 11.76
CA GLY A 397 -1.35 17.09 12.63
C GLY A 397 -1.93 18.40 12.10
N THR A 398 -2.15 18.54 10.78
CA THR A 398 -2.79 19.72 10.18
C THR A 398 -4.23 19.90 10.68
N ASN A 399 -4.93 18.84 11.05
CA ASN A 399 -6.28 18.88 11.62
C ASN A 399 -6.34 19.57 13.00
N VAL A 400 -5.23 19.66 13.72
CA VAL A 400 -5.14 20.33 15.03
C VAL A 400 -5.31 21.84 14.87
N ILE A 401 -4.80 22.43 13.79
CA ILE A 401 -4.78 23.87 13.56
C ILE A 401 -6.21 24.45 13.53
N PRO A 402 -7.12 23.99 12.65
CA PRO A 402 -8.50 24.49 12.62
C PRO A 402 -9.27 24.12 13.90
N ALA A 403 -8.99 22.95 14.50
CA ALA A 403 -9.65 22.56 15.75
C ALA A 403 -9.34 23.54 16.89
N LEU A 404 -8.07 23.95 17.04
CA LEU A 404 -7.65 24.92 18.06
C LEU A 404 -8.16 26.34 17.78
N ALA A 405 -8.39 26.71 16.53
CA ALA A 405 -8.94 28.02 16.17
C ALA A 405 -10.40 28.22 16.64
N GLU A 406 -11.12 27.13 16.88
CA GLU A 406 -12.54 27.16 17.22
C GLU A 406 -12.85 26.94 18.71
N ILE A 407 -11.87 26.65 19.57
CA ILE A 407 -12.08 26.45 21.02
C ILE A 407 -12.00 27.75 21.81
N LYS A 408 -12.59 27.76 23.01
CA LYS A 408 -12.62 28.97 23.86
C LYS A 408 -11.25 29.38 24.40
N ASN A 409 -10.42 28.42 24.81
CA ASN A 409 -9.13 28.67 25.47
C ASN A 409 -7.95 28.10 24.69
N PRO A 410 -7.66 28.57 23.46
CA PRO A 410 -6.59 28.01 22.64
C PRO A 410 -5.18 28.20 23.25
N HIS A 411 -5.02 29.12 24.20
CA HIS A 411 -3.73 29.38 24.88
C HIS A 411 -3.33 28.30 25.87
N ASP A 412 -4.27 27.44 26.30
CA ASP A 412 -3.98 26.33 27.18
C ASP A 412 -3.25 25.19 26.43
N PHE A 413 -3.33 25.15 25.11
CA PHE A 413 -2.83 24.07 24.26
C PHE A 413 -1.54 24.44 23.53
N ALA A 414 -0.47 23.68 23.77
CA ALA A 414 0.70 23.64 22.93
C ALA A 414 0.53 22.57 21.84
N HIS A 415 1.12 22.78 20.67
CA HIS A 415 1.14 21.80 19.60
C HIS A 415 2.57 21.55 19.13
N TYR A 416 2.98 20.30 19.15
CA TYR A 416 4.29 19.82 18.68
C TYR A 416 4.10 18.82 17.55
N ASP A 417 4.92 18.95 16.51
CA ASP A 417 5.06 17.95 15.47
C ASP A 417 6.19 16.97 15.80
N PHE A 418 5.83 15.73 16.05
CA PHE A 418 6.74 14.62 16.21
C PHE A 418 6.79 13.79 14.90
N SER A 419 7.30 14.41 13.84
CA SER A 419 7.48 13.72 12.54
C SER A 419 8.32 12.44 12.67
N PHE A 420 9.33 12.42 13.59
CA PHE A 420 10.05 11.20 13.93
C PHE A 420 9.32 10.39 15.01
N VAL A 421 8.89 9.18 14.66
CA VAL A 421 8.40 8.19 15.63
C VAL A 421 9.57 7.39 16.22
N LYS A 422 10.65 7.28 15.45
CA LYS A 422 11.90 6.63 15.86
C LYS A 422 13.09 7.24 15.09
N PRO A 423 14.12 7.75 15.79
CA PRO A 423 14.13 7.96 17.24
C PRO A 423 13.18 9.10 17.66
N LEU A 424 12.67 9.04 18.88
CA LEU A 424 11.93 10.14 19.51
C LEU A 424 12.88 11.25 19.95
N ASP A 425 12.39 12.49 20.01
CA ASP A 425 13.09 13.59 20.68
C ASP A 425 12.89 13.49 22.20
N GLU A 426 13.67 12.61 22.84
CA GLU A 426 13.56 12.32 24.26
C GLU A 426 13.84 13.56 25.12
N ASN A 427 14.77 14.42 24.71
CA ASN A 427 15.05 15.65 25.43
C ASN A 427 13.84 16.58 25.49
N LEU A 428 13.19 16.80 24.36
CA LEU A 428 11.97 17.60 24.29
C LEU A 428 10.83 16.91 25.04
N LEU A 429 10.70 15.59 24.99
CA LEU A 429 9.71 14.85 25.78
C LEU A 429 9.91 15.07 27.28
N HIS A 430 11.14 15.02 27.80
CA HIS A 430 11.41 15.33 29.20
C HIS A 430 10.97 16.75 29.60
N GLU A 431 11.14 17.74 28.71
CA GLU A 431 10.66 19.11 28.95
C GLU A 431 9.12 19.15 28.95
N ILE A 432 8.47 18.50 27.98
CA ILE A 432 7.02 18.44 27.86
C ILE A 432 6.40 17.78 29.11
N PHE A 433 6.91 16.63 29.53
CA PHE A 433 6.40 15.91 30.69
C PHE A 433 6.57 16.63 32.02
N LYS A 434 7.55 17.55 32.11
CA LYS A 434 7.75 18.43 33.31
C LYS A 434 6.89 19.69 33.27
N THR A 435 6.42 20.10 32.07
CA THR A 435 5.77 21.41 31.88
C THR A 435 4.25 21.31 31.87
N PHE A 436 3.71 20.25 31.23
CA PHE A 436 2.29 20.13 30.95
C PHE A 436 1.59 19.16 31.91
N GLU A 437 0.31 19.46 32.19
CA GLU A 437 -0.55 18.66 33.06
C GLU A 437 -1.15 17.44 32.34
N ASN A 438 -1.36 17.55 31.02
CA ASN A 438 -1.97 16.54 30.18
C ASN A 438 -1.26 16.47 28.82
N ILE A 439 -1.20 15.27 28.24
CA ILE A 439 -0.71 15.05 26.89
C ILE A 439 -1.81 14.42 26.03
N ILE A 440 -1.93 14.88 24.80
CA ILE A 440 -2.78 14.29 23.77
C ILE A 440 -1.88 13.88 22.61
N THR A 441 -1.89 12.62 22.19
CA THR A 441 -1.19 12.20 20.98
C THR A 441 -2.15 12.03 19.82
N LEU A 442 -1.72 12.36 18.59
CA LEU A 442 -2.52 12.24 17.37
C LEU A 442 -1.70 11.58 16.26
N GLU A 443 -2.23 10.50 15.71
CA GLU A 443 -1.60 9.75 14.62
C GLU A 443 -2.62 9.27 13.59
N ASN A 444 -2.19 9.11 12.33
CA ASN A 444 -2.96 8.43 11.27
C ASN A 444 -2.49 6.97 11.15
N GLY A 445 -2.45 6.28 12.26
CA GLY A 445 -2.08 4.89 12.46
C GLY A 445 -2.94 4.27 13.55
N THR A 446 -2.86 2.96 13.73
CA THR A 446 -3.55 2.29 14.84
C THR A 446 -3.02 2.78 16.18
N ILE A 447 -3.94 3.07 17.12
CA ILE A 447 -3.57 3.44 18.50
C ILE A 447 -2.89 2.31 19.27
N LYS A 448 -3.00 1.06 18.78
CA LYS A 448 -2.35 -0.10 19.37
C LYS A 448 -0.93 -0.28 18.82
N GLY A 449 0.06 0.05 19.63
CA GLY A 449 1.48 -0.08 19.26
C GLY A 449 2.02 1.05 18.37
N GLY A 450 1.21 2.08 18.01
CA GLY A 450 1.61 3.21 17.19
C GLY A 450 2.39 4.30 17.94
N PHE A 451 2.33 5.54 17.43
CA PHE A 451 3.04 6.69 18.00
C PHE A 451 2.60 6.98 19.44
N GLY A 452 1.28 7.01 19.71
CA GLY A 452 0.77 7.25 21.06
C GLY A 452 1.29 6.23 22.07
N SER A 453 1.42 4.95 21.66
CA SER A 453 2.01 3.91 22.50
C SER A 453 3.47 4.20 22.83
N SER A 454 4.27 4.74 21.89
CA SER A 454 5.68 5.09 22.17
C SER A 454 5.81 6.20 23.22
N ILE A 455 4.88 7.16 23.23
CA ILE A 455 4.85 8.23 24.23
C ILE A 455 4.48 7.66 25.62
N ILE A 456 3.53 6.72 25.69
CA ILE A 456 3.17 6.03 26.95
C ILE A 456 4.35 5.18 27.46
N GLU A 457 5.04 4.45 26.58
CA GLU A 457 6.24 3.66 26.94
C GLU A 457 7.35 4.58 27.47
N PHE A 458 7.61 5.71 26.82
CA PHE A 458 8.55 6.72 27.30
C PHE A 458 8.17 7.23 28.70
N ALA A 459 6.90 7.60 28.89
CA ALA A 459 6.40 8.05 30.19
C ALA A 459 6.62 7.01 31.30
N SER A 460 6.22 5.77 31.04
CA SER A 460 6.36 4.65 31.98
C SER A 460 7.82 4.38 32.32
N THR A 461 8.70 4.34 31.34
CA THR A 461 10.13 4.08 31.53
C THR A 461 10.81 5.19 32.38
N ASN A 462 10.35 6.41 32.24
CA ASN A 462 10.95 7.58 32.94
C ASN A 462 10.16 8.01 34.19
N GLY A 463 9.12 7.25 34.61
CA GLY A 463 8.38 7.49 35.86
C GLY A 463 7.43 8.68 35.82
N TYR A 464 6.98 9.13 34.63
CA TYR A 464 5.99 10.18 34.49
C TYR A 464 4.57 9.62 34.67
N LEU A 465 3.74 10.32 35.47
CA LEU A 465 2.39 9.87 35.86
C LEU A 465 1.27 10.83 35.38
N ILE A 466 1.53 11.68 34.40
CA ILE A 466 0.51 12.58 33.86
C ILE A 466 -0.42 11.84 32.89
N PRO A 467 -1.70 12.26 32.78
CA PRO A 467 -2.64 11.65 31.85
C PRO A 467 -2.21 11.80 30.40
N ILE A 468 -2.32 10.71 29.64
CA ILE A 468 -2.04 10.69 28.18
C ILE A 468 -3.28 10.18 27.45
N LYS A 469 -3.85 11.01 26.59
CA LYS A 469 -4.95 10.64 25.68
C LYS A 469 -4.39 10.30 24.31
N THR A 470 -4.61 9.08 23.83
CA THR A 470 -4.20 8.68 22.47
C THR A 470 -5.37 8.82 21.50
N LEU A 471 -5.12 9.49 20.37
CA LEU A 471 -6.06 9.65 19.25
C LEU A 471 -5.43 9.08 17.98
N GLY A 472 -6.18 8.28 17.26
CA GLY A 472 -5.75 7.60 16.04
C GLY A 472 -6.81 6.60 15.57
N ILE A 473 -6.41 5.67 14.75
CA ILE A 473 -7.31 4.64 14.23
C ILE A 473 -7.63 3.64 15.35
N PRO A 474 -8.94 3.39 15.65
CA PRO A 474 -9.35 2.46 16.67
C PRO A 474 -8.95 1.00 16.35
N ASP A 475 -9.06 0.12 17.35
CA ASP A 475 -8.72 -1.31 17.23
C ASP A 475 -9.81 -2.09 16.48
N GLU A 476 -10.03 -1.71 15.21
CA GLU A 476 -10.98 -2.32 14.29
C GLU A 476 -10.56 -2.10 12.83
N PHE A 477 -11.06 -2.93 11.91
CA PHE A 477 -10.86 -2.72 10.48
C PHE A 477 -11.84 -1.66 9.98
N ILE A 478 -11.30 -0.53 9.51
CA ILE A 478 -12.09 0.57 8.98
C ILE A 478 -12.55 0.25 7.56
N GLU A 479 -13.84 0.40 7.30
CA GLU A 479 -14.45 0.18 5.98
C GLU A 479 -14.02 1.24 4.95
N GLN A 480 -14.57 1.15 3.74
CA GLN A 480 -14.39 2.14 2.68
C GLN A 480 -15.26 3.39 2.90
N GLY A 481 -14.79 4.51 2.35
CA GLY A 481 -15.48 5.81 2.38
C GLY A 481 -14.55 6.91 1.88
N THR A 482 -14.96 8.16 1.94
CA THR A 482 -14.01 9.28 1.76
C THR A 482 -13.07 9.38 2.96
N VAL A 483 -11.88 9.94 2.77
CA VAL A 483 -10.92 10.11 3.88
C VAL A 483 -11.54 10.95 5.00
N GLU A 484 -12.31 11.97 4.66
CA GLU A 484 -12.99 12.86 5.60
C GLU A 484 -14.05 12.09 6.44
N GLU A 485 -14.87 11.24 5.80
CA GLU A 485 -15.84 10.40 6.51
C GLU A 485 -15.14 9.44 7.48
N LEU A 486 -14.03 8.84 7.04
CA LEU A 486 -13.26 7.88 7.84
C LEU A 486 -12.50 8.54 8.99
N GLN A 487 -11.98 9.77 8.79
CA GLN A 487 -11.42 10.58 9.88
C GLN A 487 -12.48 10.94 10.91
N LYS A 488 -13.69 11.30 10.47
CA LYS A 488 -14.83 11.57 11.36
C LYS A 488 -15.24 10.33 12.15
N TYR A 489 -15.31 9.17 11.49
CA TYR A 489 -15.57 7.88 12.13
C TYR A 489 -14.53 7.59 13.22
N SER A 490 -13.26 7.78 12.90
CA SER A 490 -12.13 7.58 13.82
C SER A 490 -11.93 8.71 14.84
N LYS A 491 -12.77 9.76 14.79
CA LYS A 491 -12.74 10.93 15.69
C LYS A 491 -11.40 11.71 15.67
N ILE A 492 -10.76 11.75 14.52
CA ILE A 492 -9.50 12.50 14.28
C ILE A 492 -9.66 13.63 13.27
N ASP A 493 -10.89 13.91 12.84
CA ASP A 493 -11.24 15.09 12.04
C ASP A 493 -11.23 16.39 12.92
N PRO A 494 -11.13 17.58 12.32
CA PRO A 494 -11.04 18.83 13.07
C PRO A 494 -12.17 19.07 14.07
N LYS A 495 -13.42 18.69 13.71
CA LYS A 495 -14.59 18.87 14.58
C LYS A 495 -14.56 17.93 15.78
N SER A 496 -14.16 16.68 15.58
CA SER A 496 -14.02 15.70 16.66
C SER A 496 -12.86 16.07 17.60
N LEU A 497 -11.75 16.57 17.04
CA LEU A 497 -10.62 17.08 17.82
C LEU A 497 -11.03 18.29 18.66
N LYS A 498 -11.78 19.26 18.09
CA LYS A 498 -12.35 20.38 18.84
C LYS A 498 -13.14 19.90 20.05
N ASN A 499 -14.10 18.97 19.87
CA ASN A 499 -14.90 18.42 20.96
C ASN A 499 -14.02 17.76 22.04
N THR A 500 -12.97 17.07 21.63
CA THR A 500 -12.01 16.47 22.55
C THR A 500 -11.25 17.55 23.33
N PHE A 501 -10.78 18.62 22.69
CA PHE A 501 -10.05 19.70 23.34
C PHE A 501 -10.93 20.49 24.31
N GLU A 502 -12.20 20.73 23.98
CA GLU A 502 -13.16 21.40 24.85
C GLU A 502 -13.52 20.60 26.11
N SER A 503 -13.16 19.32 26.19
CA SER A 503 -13.38 18.49 27.40
C SER A 503 -12.28 18.64 28.46
N TYR A 504 -11.21 19.40 28.18
CA TYR A 504 -10.12 19.73 29.10
C TYR A 504 -10.29 21.14 29.71
#